data_6f2bd7619246bebb3016cb0678abf16a
#
_entry.id   6f2bd7619246bebb3016cb0678abf16a
#
_cell.length_a   1.000
_cell.length_b   1.000
_cell.length_c   1.000
_cell.angle_alpha   90.00
_cell.angle_beta   90.00
_cell.angle_gamma   90.00
#
_symmetry.space_group_name_H-M   'P 1'
#
loop_
_entity.id
_entity.type
_entity.pdbx_description
1 polymer ?
#
loop_
_entity_poly.entity_id
_entity_poly.type
_entity_poly.pdbx_seq_one_letter_code
_entity_poly.pdbx_strand_id
1 'polypeptide(L)'
;MAARLAAKKGYTNIKVFHAGTPGWQGNGKPLVTTYEFVSKRLDNVVLIDIRGPEAAKKGHIQGAFSIALDQLVAEKDSFPLDTKVPLILYGDQTDLLKITPVVEELALWVDHKMFVLDGGYNGWTQKGGPVQSEKIRTKIVYLPKPGPGEIVGDEFMNIVNSQPEDKIILDVRTLDETSDGKIEWAINIPLDDLQGSLDKLAKNKEVIVHCGTGMRAQMAYSALKNAGYNARFLNDKVAFIKNQPVCCFKE
;
A
#
# COMPACT_ATOMS: atom_id res chain seq x y z
N MET A 1 -27.39 -9.04 7.43
CA MET A 1 -27.99 -8.68 6.11
C MET A 1 -27.71 -9.72 5.04
N ALA A 2 -26.47 -10.15 4.81
CA ALA A 2 -26.12 -11.16 3.77
C ALA A 2 -26.81 -12.52 3.92
N ALA A 3 -26.89 -13.08 5.14
CA ALA A 3 -27.56 -14.35 5.39
C ALA A 3 -29.08 -14.33 5.02
N ARG A 4 -29.77 -13.22 5.31
CA ARG A 4 -31.19 -13.06 4.92
C ARG A 4 -31.35 -12.98 3.40
N LEU A 5 -30.38 -12.34 2.69
CA LEU A 5 -30.40 -12.28 1.23
C LEU A 5 -30.17 -13.66 0.61
N ALA A 6 -29.24 -14.44 1.15
CA ALA A 6 -28.97 -15.81 0.71
C ALA A 6 -30.22 -16.69 0.91
N ALA A 7 -30.85 -16.61 2.07
CA ALA A 7 -32.13 -17.34 2.33
C ALA A 7 -33.21 -16.96 1.32
N LYS A 8 -33.38 -15.68 1.00
CA LYS A 8 -34.33 -15.21 -0.03
C LYS A 8 -34.03 -15.75 -1.42
N LYS A 9 -32.77 -16.09 -1.71
CA LYS A 9 -32.33 -16.70 -2.97
C LYS A 9 -32.37 -18.23 -2.97
N GLY A 10 -32.97 -18.84 -1.93
CA GLY A 10 -33.20 -20.29 -1.86
C GLY A 10 -32.04 -21.10 -1.24
N TYR A 11 -31.00 -20.48 -0.73
CA TYR A 11 -29.97 -21.21 0.00
C TYR A 11 -30.48 -21.66 1.36
N THR A 12 -30.31 -22.95 1.69
CA THR A 12 -30.85 -23.55 2.92
C THR A 12 -29.80 -23.83 3.99
N ASN A 13 -28.52 -24.07 3.58
CA ASN A 13 -27.43 -24.32 4.51
C ASN A 13 -26.57 -23.06 4.68
N ILE A 14 -27.14 -22.08 5.40
CA ILE A 14 -26.48 -20.78 5.61
C ILE A 14 -25.86 -20.76 7.01
N LYS A 15 -24.55 -20.54 7.08
CA LYS A 15 -23.82 -20.32 8.33
C LYS A 15 -23.33 -18.89 8.40
N VAL A 16 -23.40 -18.27 9.56
CA VAL A 16 -22.91 -16.92 9.83
C VAL A 16 -21.69 -16.99 10.72
N PHE A 17 -20.58 -16.45 10.25
CA PHE A 17 -19.40 -16.26 11.07
C PHE A 17 -19.50 -14.91 11.78
N HIS A 18 -19.79 -14.93 13.09
CA HIS A 18 -20.14 -13.73 13.86
C HIS A 18 -19.00 -12.71 13.95
N ALA A 19 -17.73 -13.15 14.01
CA ALA A 19 -16.58 -12.26 14.03
C ALA A 19 -16.33 -11.54 12.69
N GLY A 20 -17.06 -11.94 11.62
CA GLY A 20 -16.95 -11.33 10.29
C GLY A 20 -15.58 -11.48 9.66
N THR A 21 -15.33 -10.72 8.58
CA THR A 21 -14.05 -10.75 7.88
C THR A 21 -12.86 -10.27 8.74
N PRO A 22 -13.01 -9.29 9.66
CA PRO A 22 -11.90 -8.94 10.55
C PRO A 22 -11.48 -10.10 11.45
N GLY A 23 -12.43 -10.81 12.05
CA GLY A 23 -12.12 -11.98 12.87
C GLY A 23 -11.57 -13.15 12.06
N TRP A 24 -11.99 -13.31 10.79
CA TRP A 24 -11.45 -14.30 9.88
C TRP A 24 -9.96 -14.04 9.58
N GLN A 25 -9.63 -12.81 9.20
CA GLN A 25 -8.25 -12.39 8.94
C GLN A 25 -7.39 -12.37 10.21
N GLY A 26 -7.94 -11.94 11.36
CA GLY A 26 -7.25 -11.97 12.64
C GLY A 26 -6.87 -13.39 13.14
N ASN A 27 -7.47 -14.44 12.54
CA ASN A 27 -7.07 -15.83 12.73
C ASN A 27 -6.16 -16.34 11.59
N GLY A 28 -5.49 -15.46 10.87
CA GLY A 28 -4.52 -15.80 9.83
C GLY A 28 -5.13 -16.38 8.54
N LYS A 29 -6.46 -16.30 8.37
CA LYS A 29 -7.12 -16.93 7.21
C LYS A 29 -7.18 -15.97 6.02
N PRO A 30 -6.92 -16.47 4.77
CA PRO A 30 -6.99 -15.64 3.58
C PRO A 30 -8.44 -15.26 3.24
N LEU A 31 -8.59 -14.11 2.60
CA LEU A 31 -9.82 -13.74 1.92
C LEU A 31 -9.69 -14.02 0.42
N VAL A 32 -10.82 -14.21 -0.26
CA VAL A 32 -10.84 -14.28 -1.71
C VAL A 32 -11.02 -12.87 -2.29
N THR A 33 -10.22 -12.53 -3.30
CA THR A 33 -10.31 -11.25 -4.02
C THR A 33 -10.64 -11.46 -5.48
N THR A 34 -11.16 -10.44 -6.15
CA THR A 34 -11.62 -10.55 -7.53
C THR A 34 -10.63 -9.94 -8.52
N TYR A 35 -10.77 -10.33 -9.78
CA TYR A 35 -10.07 -9.70 -10.91
C TYR A 35 -10.21 -8.18 -10.90
N GLU A 36 -11.40 -7.66 -10.70
CA GLU A 36 -11.71 -6.23 -10.77
C GLU A 36 -11.00 -5.44 -9.66
N PHE A 37 -10.80 -6.05 -8.49
CA PHE A 37 -10.02 -5.44 -7.42
C PHE A 37 -8.54 -5.38 -7.77
N VAL A 38 -7.98 -6.51 -8.24
CA VAL A 38 -6.54 -6.65 -8.50
C VAL A 38 -6.12 -5.86 -9.73
N SER A 39 -6.89 -5.92 -10.84
CA SER A 39 -6.57 -5.26 -12.10
C SER A 39 -6.43 -3.74 -11.99
N LYS A 40 -7.17 -3.12 -11.07
CA LYS A 40 -7.08 -1.69 -10.77
C LYS A 40 -5.94 -1.31 -9.82
N ARG A 41 -5.20 -2.28 -9.28
CA ARG A 41 -4.21 -2.09 -8.21
C ARG A 41 -2.91 -2.85 -8.42
N LEU A 42 -2.59 -3.24 -9.63
CA LEU A 42 -1.39 -4.03 -9.94
C LEU A 42 -0.09 -3.42 -9.36
N ASP A 43 -0.03 -2.09 -9.30
CA ASP A 43 1.12 -1.37 -8.77
C ASP A 43 1.11 -1.22 -7.22
N ASN A 44 -0.02 -1.53 -6.57
CA ASN A 44 -0.24 -1.31 -5.14
C ASN A 44 -0.57 -2.61 -4.38
N VAL A 45 -0.23 -3.74 -4.95
CA VAL A 45 -0.34 -5.07 -4.33
C VAL A 45 0.92 -5.88 -4.62
N VAL A 46 1.22 -6.83 -3.76
CA VAL A 46 2.22 -7.86 -4.04
C VAL A 46 1.51 -9.08 -4.59
N LEU A 47 1.71 -9.36 -5.87
CA LEU A 47 1.19 -10.56 -6.52
C LEU A 47 2.19 -11.70 -6.43
N ILE A 48 1.76 -12.87 -5.96
CA ILE A 48 2.60 -14.05 -5.81
C ILE A 48 2.00 -15.21 -6.59
N ASP A 49 2.73 -15.64 -7.61
CA ASP A 49 2.46 -16.85 -8.38
C ASP A 49 2.97 -18.06 -7.63
N ILE A 50 2.05 -18.80 -7.00
CA ILE A 50 2.40 -19.95 -6.18
C ILE A 50 2.57 -21.27 -6.98
N ARG A 51 2.45 -21.22 -8.31
CA ARG A 51 2.67 -22.37 -9.19
C ARG A 51 4.15 -22.75 -9.35
N GLY A 52 5.02 -21.82 -8.94
CA GLY A 52 6.46 -21.97 -9.06
C GLY A 52 7.05 -21.49 -10.42
N PRO A 53 8.39 -21.38 -10.49
CA PRO A 53 9.09 -20.72 -11.59
C PRO A 53 8.83 -21.34 -12.97
N GLU A 54 8.72 -22.64 -13.07
CA GLU A 54 8.54 -23.32 -14.37
C GLU A 54 7.16 -23.06 -15.00
N ALA A 55 6.11 -22.94 -14.19
CA ALA A 55 4.80 -22.52 -14.67
C ALA A 55 4.78 -21.01 -15.01
N ALA A 56 5.40 -20.19 -14.17
CA ALA A 56 5.47 -18.75 -14.35
C ALA A 56 6.25 -18.33 -15.60
N LYS A 57 7.29 -19.05 -16.01
CA LYS A 57 8.03 -18.83 -17.27
C LYS A 57 7.12 -18.92 -18.49
N LYS A 58 6.14 -19.83 -18.48
CA LYS A 58 5.19 -20.00 -19.59
C LYS A 58 4.17 -18.87 -19.65
N GLY A 59 3.92 -18.21 -18.54
CA GLY A 59 3.03 -17.07 -18.40
C GLY A 59 2.64 -16.81 -16.95
N HIS A 60 2.71 -15.55 -16.54
CA HIS A 60 2.33 -15.09 -15.19
C HIS A 60 1.63 -13.74 -15.28
N ILE A 61 0.89 -13.35 -14.23
CA ILE A 61 0.26 -12.04 -14.15
C ILE A 61 1.36 -10.97 -14.12
N GLN A 62 1.17 -9.92 -14.91
CA GLN A 62 2.13 -8.83 -15.01
C GLN A 62 2.51 -8.29 -13.62
N GLY A 63 3.80 -8.25 -13.35
CA GLY A 63 4.32 -7.75 -12.09
C GLY A 63 4.37 -8.77 -10.95
N ALA A 64 3.90 -10.01 -11.15
CA ALA A 64 3.94 -11.04 -10.11
C ALA A 64 5.37 -11.53 -9.79
N PHE A 65 5.54 -11.97 -8.54
CA PHE A 65 6.69 -12.75 -8.09
C PHE A 65 6.34 -14.24 -8.16
N SER A 66 7.28 -15.07 -8.53
CA SER A 66 7.07 -16.50 -8.61
C SER A 66 7.78 -17.21 -7.46
N ILE A 67 7.00 -17.70 -6.52
CA ILE A 67 7.48 -18.45 -5.35
C ILE A 67 6.54 -19.63 -5.17
N ALA A 68 7.06 -20.85 -5.26
CA ALA A 68 6.24 -22.02 -5.08
C ALA A 68 5.60 -22.06 -3.68
N LEU A 69 4.39 -22.60 -3.60
CA LEU A 69 3.59 -22.55 -2.36
C LEU A 69 4.33 -23.16 -1.15
N ASP A 70 5.07 -24.24 -1.37
CA ASP A 70 5.87 -24.94 -0.35
C ASP A 70 7.14 -24.19 0.08
N GLN A 71 7.55 -23.18 -0.70
CA GLN A 71 8.70 -22.33 -0.40
C GLN A 71 8.31 -20.99 0.25
N LEU A 72 7.03 -20.65 0.24
CA LEU A 72 6.56 -19.32 0.60
C LEU A 72 6.88 -18.93 2.04
N VAL A 73 6.81 -19.88 2.99
CA VAL A 73 7.15 -19.63 4.40
C VAL A 73 8.65 -19.38 4.61
N ALA A 74 9.50 -20.03 3.80
CA ALA A 74 10.94 -19.83 3.85
C ALA A 74 11.35 -18.42 3.39
N GLU A 75 10.53 -17.78 2.56
CA GLU A 75 10.76 -16.43 2.03
C GLU A 75 10.14 -15.32 2.91
N LYS A 76 9.71 -15.63 4.14
CA LYS A 76 9.00 -14.67 5.04
C LYS A 76 9.75 -13.35 5.25
N ASP A 77 11.08 -13.36 5.29
CA ASP A 77 11.91 -12.18 5.50
C ASP A 77 12.04 -11.31 4.22
N SER A 78 11.53 -11.79 3.09
CA SER A 78 11.49 -11.07 1.82
C SER A 78 10.21 -10.24 1.62
N PHE A 79 9.21 -10.39 2.51
CA PHE A 79 7.97 -9.65 2.42
C PHE A 79 8.16 -8.17 2.76
N PRO A 80 7.36 -7.26 2.15
CA PRO A 80 7.47 -5.84 2.45
C PRO A 80 7.25 -5.55 3.93
N LEU A 81 7.98 -4.59 4.47
CA LEU A 81 7.76 -4.11 5.84
C LEU A 81 6.47 -3.28 5.96
N ASP A 82 5.99 -2.68 4.86
CA ASP A 82 4.70 -1.98 4.83
C ASP A 82 3.53 -2.97 4.86
N THR A 83 3.02 -3.25 6.04
CA THR A 83 1.91 -4.18 6.29
C THR A 83 0.57 -3.75 5.69
N LYS A 84 0.46 -2.51 5.20
CA LYS A 84 -0.75 -2.02 4.51
C LYS A 84 -0.89 -2.59 3.10
N VAL A 85 0.22 -3.07 2.52
CA VAL A 85 0.22 -3.64 1.17
C VAL A 85 -0.41 -5.04 1.18
N PRO A 86 -1.49 -5.27 0.42
CA PRO A 86 -2.10 -6.58 0.35
C PRO A 86 -1.21 -7.59 -0.39
N LEU A 87 -1.09 -8.78 0.13
CA LEU A 87 -0.48 -9.92 -0.54
C LEU A 87 -1.56 -10.71 -1.27
N ILE A 88 -1.42 -10.92 -2.57
CA ILE A 88 -2.36 -11.64 -3.42
C ILE A 88 -1.68 -12.90 -3.95
N LEU A 89 -2.14 -14.05 -3.49
CA LEU A 89 -1.65 -15.35 -3.95
C LEU A 89 -2.53 -15.88 -5.07
N TYR A 90 -1.95 -16.51 -6.08
CA TYR A 90 -2.70 -17.21 -7.11
C TYR A 90 -1.99 -18.45 -7.64
N GLY A 91 -2.74 -19.53 -7.76
CA GLY A 91 -2.39 -20.74 -8.50
C GLY A 91 -3.01 -20.74 -9.90
N ASP A 92 -3.13 -21.91 -10.53
CA ASP A 92 -3.91 -22.03 -11.78
C ASP A 92 -5.39 -21.74 -11.57
N GLN A 93 -5.92 -22.20 -10.44
CA GLN A 93 -7.29 -21.95 -9.95
C GLN A 93 -7.27 -21.61 -8.47
N THR A 94 -8.42 -21.20 -7.92
CA THR A 94 -8.60 -20.97 -6.50
C THR A 94 -8.64 -22.30 -5.75
N ASP A 95 -7.58 -22.65 -5.03
CA ASP A 95 -7.51 -23.86 -4.20
C ASP A 95 -7.27 -23.48 -2.73
N LEU A 96 -8.34 -23.11 -2.03
CA LEU A 96 -8.27 -22.68 -0.64
C LEU A 96 -7.83 -23.83 0.30
N LEU A 97 -8.10 -25.08 -0.04
CA LEU A 97 -7.71 -26.20 0.82
C LEU A 97 -6.20 -26.35 0.90
N LYS A 98 -5.49 -26.09 -0.20
CA LYS A 98 -4.02 -26.12 -0.23
C LYS A 98 -3.40 -24.84 0.27
N ILE A 99 -3.99 -23.68 -0.02
CA ILE A 99 -3.39 -22.36 0.26
C ILE A 99 -3.58 -21.97 1.73
N THR A 100 -4.75 -22.26 2.33
CA THR A 100 -5.06 -21.79 3.69
C THR A 100 -4.03 -22.21 4.75
N PRO A 101 -3.56 -23.47 4.82
CA PRO A 101 -2.58 -23.88 5.83
C PRO A 101 -1.27 -23.08 5.74
N VAL A 102 -0.80 -22.79 4.52
CA VAL A 102 0.42 -22.01 4.30
C VAL A 102 0.23 -20.55 4.70
N VAL A 103 -0.94 -19.98 4.40
CA VAL A 103 -1.27 -18.60 4.80
C VAL A 103 -1.41 -18.48 6.32
N GLU A 104 -1.99 -19.47 6.99
CA GLU A 104 -2.09 -19.51 8.45
C GLU A 104 -0.69 -19.56 9.10
N GLU A 105 0.23 -20.32 8.53
CA GLU A 105 1.62 -20.37 8.99
C GLU A 105 2.34 -19.05 8.74
N LEU A 106 2.20 -18.46 7.55
CA LEU A 106 2.77 -17.13 7.24
C LEU A 106 2.25 -16.04 8.18
N ALA A 107 0.96 -16.07 8.54
CA ALA A 107 0.35 -15.08 9.42
C ALA A 107 0.96 -15.05 10.84
N LEU A 108 1.73 -16.06 11.23
CA LEU A 108 2.51 -16.04 12.49
C LEU A 108 3.75 -15.12 12.40
N TRP A 109 4.18 -14.77 11.19
CA TRP A 109 5.43 -14.06 10.93
C TRP A 109 5.23 -12.71 10.22
N VAL A 110 4.19 -12.57 9.41
CA VAL A 110 3.92 -11.39 8.61
C VAL A 110 2.52 -10.85 8.86
N ASP A 111 2.43 -9.57 9.25
CA ASP A 111 1.16 -8.89 9.54
C ASP A 111 0.58 -8.23 8.29
N HIS A 112 0.38 -9.01 7.24
CA HIS A 112 -0.21 -8.56 5.98
C HIS A 112 -1.63 -9.10 5.79
N LYS A 113 -2.47 -8.30 5.14
CA LYS A 113 -3.75 -8.81 4.61
C LYS A 113 -3.48 -9.72 3.43
N MET A 114 -3.74 -11.01 3.60
CA MET A 114 -3.53 -12.02 2.57
C MET A 114 -4.83 -12.38 1.87
N PHE A 115 -4.76 -12.41 0.55
CA PHE A 115 -5.89 -12.74 -0.33
C PHE A 115 -5.49 -13.84 -1.31
N VAL A 116 -6.49 -14.58 -1.77
CA VAL A 116 -6.36 -15.52 -2.88
C VAL A 116 -7.17 -14.98 -4.06
N LEU A 117 -6.57 -14.93 -5.24
CA LEU A 117 -7.24 -14.46 -6.45
C LEU A 117 -8.29 -15.49 -6.92
N ASP A 118 -9.53 -15.05 -7.04
CA ASP A 118 -10.63 -15.87 -7.55
C ASP A 118 -10.38 -16.28 -9.01
N GLY A 119 -10.56 -17.58 -9.31
CA GLY A 119 -10.27 -18.19 -10.60
C GLY A 119 -8.76 -18.34 -10.89
N GLY A 120 -7.87 -17.82 -10.04
CA GLY A 120 -6.42 -17.90 -10.22
C GLY A 120 -5.91 -17.33 -11.53
N TYR A 121 -4.84 -17.89 -12.07
CA TYR A 121 -4.26 -17.51 -13.37
C TYR A 121 -5.24 -17.76 -14.54
N ASN A 122 -5.96 -18.87 -14.51
CA ASN A 122 -6.92 -19.19 -15.55
C ASN A 122 -8.08 -18.18 -15.62
N GLY A 123 -8.65 -17.83 -14.45
CA GLY A 123 -9.69 -16.81 -14.38
C GLY A 123 -9.19 -15.41 -14.79
N TRP A 124 -7.92 -15.09 -14.46
CA TRP A 124 -7.28 -13.85 -14.88
C TRP A 124 -7.17 -13.72 -16.39
N THR A 125 -6.64 -14.78 -17.05
CA THR A 125 -6.46 -14.78 -18.51
C THR A 125 -7.79 -14.81 -19.26
N GLN A 126 -8.80 -15.52 -18.76
CA GLN A 126 -10.16 -15.52 -19.33
C GLN A 126 -10.79 -14.13 -19.34
N LYS A 127 -10.47 -13.29 -18.36
CA LYS A 127 -10.95 -11.90 -18.28
C LYS A 127 -10.06 -10.90 -19.03
N GLY A 128 -9.05 -11.36 -19.76
CA GLY A 128 -8.14 -10.52 -20.55
C GLY A 128 -7.14 -9.73 -19.73
N GLY A 129 -6.83 -10.17 -18.53
CA GLY A 129 -5.85 -9.51 -17.67
C GLY A 129 -4.43 -9.55 -18.26
N PRO A 130 -3.59 -8.52 -18.02
CA PRO A 130 -2.23 -8.46 -18.55
C PRO A 130 -1.34 -9.57 -17.98
N VAL A 131 -0.62 -10.22 -18.87
CA VAL A 131 0.32 -11.30 -18.57
C VAL A 131 1.70 -11.02 -19.14
N GLN A 132 2.71 -11.65 -18.54
CA GLN A 132 4.10 -11.66 -19.01
C GLN A 132 4.60 -13.08 -19.09
N SER A 133 5.64 -13.31 -19.90
CA SER A 133 6.39 -14.56 -19.99
C SER A 133 7.89 -14.29 -19.80
N GLU A 134 8.66 -15.33 -19.54
CA GLU A 134 10.13 -15.37 -19.47
C GLU A 134 10.79 -14.61 -18.30
N LYS A 135 10.49 -13.34 -18.06
CA LYS A 135 11.13 -12.53 -17.00
C LYS A 135 10.46 -12.75 -15.66
N ILE A 136 10.70 -13.90 -15.05
CA ILE A 136 10.19 -14.17 -13.70
C ILE A 136 11.03 -13.46 -12.63
N ARG A 137 10.35 -13.01 -11.58
CA ARG A 137 10.96 -12.49 -10.37
C ARG A 137 10.72 -13.48 -9.24
N THR A 138 11.79 -14.03 -8.67
CA THR A 138 11.71 -15.04 -7.59
C THR A 138 11.96 -14.46 -6.22
N LYS A 139 12.37 -13.20 -6.14
CA LYS A 139 12.59 -12.48 -4.89
C LYS A 139 11.64 -11.30 -4.79
N ILE A 140 10.92 -11.18 -3.68
CA ILE A 140 10.00 -10.07 -3.46
C ILE A 140 10.82 -8.80 -3.22
N VAL A 141 10.68 -7.85 -4.15
CA VAL A 141 11.17 -6.48 -4.01
C VAL A 141 9.99 -5.59 -4.32
N TYR A 142 9.31 -5.11 -3.28
CA TYR A 142 8.18 -4.21 -3.42
C TYR A 142 8.63 -2.77 -3.19
N LEU A 143 8.49 -1.97 -4.24
CA LEU A 143 8.66 -0.52 -4.16
C LEU A 143 7.27 0.07 -4.41
N PRO A 144 6.61 0.64 -3.37
CA PRO A 144 5.30 1.25 -3.54
C PRO A 144 5.41 2.37 -4.57
N LYS A 145 4.52 2.37 -5.55
CA LYS A 145 4.38 3.53 -6.42
C LYS A 145 3.60 4.60 -5.66
N PRO A 146 4.11 5.82 -5.61
CA PRO A 146 3.38 6.91 -4.96
C PRO A 146 2.01 7.09 -5.62
N GLY A 147 1.00 7.31 -4.81
CA GLY A 147 -0.33 7.68 -5.26
C GLY A 147 -0.36 9.07 -5.91
N PRO A 148 -1.52 9.47 -6.46
CA PRO A 148 -1.64 10.81 -7.06
C PRO A 148 -1.26 11.91 -6.06
N GLY A 149 -0.23 12.68 -6.40
CA GLY A 149 0.29 13.74 -5.56
C GLY A 149 1.21 13.31 -4.43
N GLU A 150 1.46 12.02 -4.23
CA GLU A 150 2.44 11.55 -3.25
C GLU A 150 3.87 11.70 -3.77
N ILE A 151 4.81 11.91 -2.86
CA ILE A 151 6.25 11.78 -3.12
C ILE A 151 6.82 10.67 -2.24
N VAL A 152 7.87 10.03 -2.73
CA VAL A 152 8.61 9.02 -1.96
C VAL A 152 9.59 9.68 -1.00
N GLY A 153 9.94 8.97 0.07
CA GLY A 153 10.82 9.51 1.10
C GLY A 153 12.20 9.93 0.61
N ASP A 154 12.80 9.18 -0.30
CA ASP A 154 14.11 9.54 -0.88
C ASP A 154 14.02 10.86 -1.67
N GLU A 155 12.94 11.08 -2.44
CA GLU A 155 12.71 12.36 -3.12
C GLU A 155 12.49 13.50 -2.11
N PHE A 156 11.70 13.25 -1.06
CA PHE A 156 11.48 14.23 0.00
C PHE A 156 12.80 14.64 0.67
N MET A 157 13.62 13.69 1.08
CA MET A 157 14.91 13.97 1.71
C MET A 157 15.89 14.69 0.77
N ASN A 158 15.87 14.37 -0.53
CA ASN A 158 16.64 15.11 -1.51
C ASN A 158 16.21 16.58 -1.61
N ILE A 159 14.89 16.86 -1.56
CA ILE A 159 14.36 18.24 -1.55
C ILE A 159 14.78 18.96 -0.26
N VAL A 160 14.65 18.28 0.91
CA VAL A 160 15.07 18.85 2.19
C VAL A 160 16.54 19.28 2.17
N ASN A 161 17.40 18.43 1.62
CA ASN A 161 18.85 18.66 1.61
C ASN A 161 19.31 19.68 0.55
N SER A 162 18.66 19.70 -0.63
CA SER A 162 19.06 20.56 -1.75
C SER A 162 18.44 21.95 -1.72
N GLN A 163 17.35 22.14 -0.98
CA GLN A 163 16.64 23.42 -0.81
C GLN A 163 16.36 24.15 -2.13
N PRO A 164 15.68 23.51 -3.10
CA PRO A 164 15.48 24.12 -4.42
C PRO A 164 14.60 25.36 -4.34
N GLU A 165 14.95 26.42 -5.07
CA GLU A 165 14.27 27.71 -5.01
C GLU A 165 12.83 27.66 -5.52
N ASP A 166 12.50 26.70 -6.39
CA ASP A 166 11.16 26.49 -6.97
C ASP A 166 10.20 25.72 -6.08
N LYS A 167 10.63 25.33 -4.88
CA LYS A 167 9.82 24.52 -3.94
C LYS A 167 9.66 25.19 -2.58
N ILE A 168 8.58 24.82 -1.91
CA ILE A 168 8.30 25.15 -0.50
C ILE A 168 8.08 23.84 0.23
N ILE A 169 8.73 23.61 1.36
CA ILE A 169 8.29 22.59 2.30
C ILE A 169 7.28 23.22 3.25
N LEU A 170 6.10 22.60 3.34
CA LEU A 170 5.03 22.98 4.26
C LEU A 170 4.89 21.91 5.35
N ASP A 171 5.20 22.27 6.57
CA ASP A 171 4.98 21.44 7.76
C ASP A 171 3.61 21.78 8.36
N VAL A 172 2.68 20.82 8.33
CA VAL A 172 1.32 21.00 8.87
C VAL A 172 1.13 20.40 10.26
N ARG A 173 2.22 20.18 10.99
CA ARG A 173 2.20 19.81 12.39
C ARG A 173 1.88 21.03 13.27
N THR A 174 1.43 20.75 14.50
CA THR A 174 1.20 21.81 15.50
C THR A 174 2.50 22.48 15.93
N LEU A 175 2.41 23.66 16.55
CA LEU A 175 3.57 24.38 17.08
C LEU A 175 4.29 23.56 18.17
N ASP A 176 3.55 22.83 18.98
CA ASP A 176 4.13 21.96 20.02
C ASP A 176 4.96 20.83 19.41
N GLU A 177 4.45 20.20 18.34
CA GLU A 177 5.19 19.13 17.62
C GLU A 177 6.46 19.66 16.94
N THR A 178 6.47 20.91 16.48
CA THR A 178 7.63 21.52 15.85
C THR A 178 8.69 22.02 16.84
N SER A 179 8.35 22.16 18.11
CA SER A 179 9.30 22.47 19.17
C SER A 179 10.33 21.35 19.40
N ASP A 180 9.93 20.09 19.13
CA ASP A 180 10.80 18.92 19.27
C ASP A 180 11.75 18.74 18.06
N GLY A 181 11.58 19.56 17.03
CA GLY A 181 12.40 19.57 15.82
C GLY A 181 11.58 19.90 14.57
N LYS A 182 12.21 20.58 13.62
CA LYS A 182 11.61 21.00 12.35
C LYS A 182 12.66 21.10 11.25
N ILE A 183 12.21 21.13 10.02
CA ILE A 183 13.06 21.50 8.88
C ILE A 183 13.21 23.02 8.92
N GLU A 184 14.43 23.50 9.04
CA GLU A 184 14.76 24.92 9.31
C GLU A 184 14.10 25.89 8.32
N TRP A 185 14.10 25.53 7.02
CA TRP A 185 13.58 26.38 5.96
C TRP A 185 12.12 26.06 5.58
N ALA A 186 11.48 25.11 6.28
CA ALA A 186 10.07 24.82 6.07
C ALA A 186 9.17 25.92 6.64
N ILE A 187 8.10 26.22 5.94
CA ILE A 187 7.02 27.03 6.46
C ILE A 187 6.14 26.14 7.33
N ASN A 188 5.99 26.49 8.60
CA ASN A 188 5.04 25.78 9.48
C ASN A 188 3.71 26.51 9.49
N ILE A 189 2.67 25.83 9.05
CA ILE A 189 1.28 26.27 9.15
C ILE A 189 0.48 25.06 9.61
N PRO A 190 0.03 24.98 10.86
CA PRO A 190 -0.80 23.88 11.33
C PRO A 190 -2.00 23.65 10.41
N LEU A 191 -2.40 22.38 10.25
CA LEU A 191 -3.49 22.03 9.33
C LEU A 191 -4.75 22.86 9.55
N ASP A 192 -5.09 23.11 10.81
CA ASP A 192 -6.29 23.86 11.20
C ASP A 192 -6.24 25.34 10.78
N ASP A 193 -5.04 25.91 10.66
CA ASP A 193 -4.80 27.30 10.27
C ASP A 193 -4.56 27.46 8.77
N LEU A 194 -4.41 26.36 8.02
CA LEU A 194 -3.98 26.35 6.63
C LEU A 194 -4.91 27.17 5.75
N GLN A 195 -6.22 27.00 5.91
CA GLN A 195 -7.22 27.67 5.06
C GLN A 195 -7.16 29.21 5.18
N GLY A 196 -6.85 29.72 6.35
CA GLY A 196 -6.71 31.16 6.63
C GLY A 196 -5.32 31.73 6.35
N SER A 197 -4.37 30.90 5.88
CA SER A 197 -2.95 31.26 5.72
C SER A 197 -2.40 30.91 4.35
N LEU A 198 -3.26 30.65 3.37
CA LEU A 198 -2.84 30.26 2.01
C LEU A 198 -2.04 31.38 1.29
N ASP A 199 -2.27 32.64 1.64
CA ASP A 199 -1.56 33.79 1.13
C ASP A 199 -0.06 33.83 1.49
N LYS A 200 0.34 33.08 2.52
CA LYS A 200 1.74 32.90 2.92
C LYS A 200 2.50 32.00 1.98
N LEU A 201 1.82 31.25 1.10
CA LEU A 201 2.42 30.32 0.16
C LEU A 201 2.48 30.92 -1.24
N ALA A 202 3.67 30.95 -1.83
CA ALA A 202 3.86 31.45 -3.19
C ALA A 202 3.24 30.49 -4.22
N LYS A 203 2.27 30.94 -5.00
CA LYS A 203 1.55 30.12 -6.00
C LYS A 203 2.40 29.65 -7.19
N ASN A 204 3.51 30.30 -7.45
CA ASN A 204 4.44 29.94 -8.51
C ASN A 204 5.46 28.88 -8.11
N LYS A 205 5.42 28.41 -6.86
CA LYS A 205 6.29 27.35 -6.34
C LYS A 205 5.49 26.06 -6.11
N GLU A 206 6.17 24.92 -6.21
CA GLU A 206 5.61 23.63 -5.82
C GLU A 206 5.63 23.51 -4.29
N VAL A 207 4.48 23.16 -3.69
CA VAL A 207 4.36 22.98 -2.24
C VAL A 207 4.47 21.50 -1.90
N ILE A 208 5.50 21.13 -1.16
CA ILE A 208 5.73 19.77 -0.66
C ILE A 208 5.28 19.70 0.80
N VAL A 209 4.20 18.99 1.04
CA VAL A 209 3.57 18.94 2.36
C VAL A 209 4.04 17.72 3.14
N HIS A 210 4.37 17.92 4.41
CA HIS A 210 4.61 16.82 5.34
C HIS A 210 3.92 17.03 6.69
N CYS A 211 3.81 15.94 7.47
CA CYS A 211 3.44 15.96 8.88
C CYS A 211 4.17 14.81 9.61
N GLY A 212 3.69 14.37 10.76
CA GLY A 212 4.30 13.26 11.49
C GLY A 212 4.10 11.87 10.85
N THR A 213 2.97 11.63 10.14
CA THR A 213 2.57 10.28 9.67
C THR A 213 1.93 10.24 8.28
N GLY A 214 1.83 11.38 7.58
CA GLY A 214 1.24 11.49 6.23
C GLY A 214 -0.24 11.88 6.21
N MET A 215 -1.05 11.52 7.19
CA MET A 215 -2.51 11.75 7.15
C MET A 215 -2.89 13.23 7.02
N ARG A 216 -2.36 14.09 7.89
CA ARG A 216 -2.59 15.56 7.83
C ARG A 216 -2.01 16.16 6.56
N ALA A 217 -0.87 15.64 6.08
CA ALA A 217 -0.25 16.08 4.83
C ALA A 217 -1.16 15.80 3.63
N GLN A 218 -1.84 14.66 3.58
CA GLN A 218 -2.82 14.34 2.54
C GLN A 218 -4.04 15.27 2.59
N MET A 219 -4.55 15.59 3.78
CA MET A 219 -5.66 16.54 3.94
C MET A 219 -5.26 17.94 3.46
N ALA A 220 -4.08 18.42 3.86
CA ALA A 220 -3.53 19.70 3.42
C ALA A 220 -3.28 19.73 1.91
N TYR A 221 -2.72 18.67 1.32
CA TYR A 221 -2.60 18.53 -0.12
C TYR A 221 -3.94 18.71 -0.84
N SER A 222 -5.00 18.06 -0.34
CA SER A 222 -6.33 18.19 -0.94
C SER A 222 -6.85 19.63 -0.87
N ALA A 223 -6.66 20.31 0.25
CA ALA A 223 -7.03 21.73 0.41
C ALA A 223 -6.25 22.65 -0.55
N LEU A 224 -4.93 22.43 -0.66
CA LEU A 224 -4.06 23.20 -1.56
C LEU A 224 -4.44 22.99 -3.03
N LYS A 225 -4.71 21.75 -3.45
CA LYS A 225 -5.17 21.45 -4.83
C LYS A 225 -6.48 22.15 -5.14
N ASN A 226 -7.44 22.13 -4.22
CA ASN A 226 -8.72 22.84 -4.38
C ASN A 226 -8.54 24.36 -4.48
N ALA A 227 -7.51 24.90 -3.82
CA ALA A 227 -7.14 26.32 -3.88
C ALA A 227 -6.23 26.68 -5.09
N GLY A 228 -5.96 25.73 -5.98
CA GLY A 228 -5.22 25.92 -7.23
C GLY A 228 -3.69 25.95 -7.07
N TYR A 229 -3.15 25.40 -5.97
CA TYR A 229 -1.71 25.27 -5.80
C TYR A 229 -1.16 24.04 -6.54
N ASN A 230 0.07 24.14 -7.03
CA ASN A 230 0.85 22.97 -7.40
C ASN A 230 1.41 22.36 -6.10
N ALA A 231 0.84 21.22 -5.68
CA ALA A 231 1.21 20.61 -4.41
C ALA A 231 1.39 19.11 -4.56
N ARG A 232 2.30 18.56 -3.75
CA ARG A 232 2.46 17.12 -3.46
C ARG A 232 2.65 16.91 -1.96
N PHE A 233 2.54 15.69 -1.49
CA PHE A 233 2.63 15.38 -0.07
C PHE A 233 3.41 14.09 0.19
N LEU A 234 4.07 14.04 1.34
CA LEU A 234 4.71 12.83 1.85
C LEU A 234 3.71 12.02 2.67
N ASN A 235 3.43 10.80 2.23
CA ASN A 235 2.58 9.84 2.94
C ASN A 235 3.42 8.84 3.73
N ASP A 236 4.30 9.36 4.59
CA ASP A 236 5.21 8.53 5.37
C ASP A 236 5.51 9.20 6.72
N LYS A 237 6.20 8.45 7.61
CA LYS A 237 6.57 8.93 8.93
C LYS A 237 7.81 9.82 8.84
N VAL A 238 7.71 11.04 9.39
CA VAL A 238 8.84 11.93 9.60
C VAL A 238 9.06 12.09 11.10
N ALA A 239 10.26 11.77 11.55
CA ALA A 239 10.72 12.04 12.92
C ALA A 239 11.90 13.00 12.90
N PHE A 240 12.24 13.55 14.04
CA PHE A 240 13.38 14.46 14.19
C PHE A 240 14.34 13.92 15.25
N ILE A 241 15.61 13.78 14.88
CA ILE A 241 16.68 13.38 15.76
C ILE A 241 17.70 14.52 15.78
N LYS A 242 17.91 15.15 16.93
CA LYS A 242 18.78 16.32 17.08
C LYS A 242 18.49 17.41 16.02
N ASN A 243 17.22 17.75 15.84
CA ASN A 243 16.72 18.71 14.84
C ASN A 243 16.97 18.32 13.37
N GLN A 244 17.45 17.12 13.09
CA GLN A 244 17.55 16.63 11.71
C GLN A 244 16.33 15.79 11.37
N PRO A 245 15.64 16.06 10.26
CA PRO A 245 14.55 15.23 9.81
C PRO A 245 15.10 13.86 9.41
N VAL A 246 14.44 12.83 9.89
CA VAL A 246 14.67 11.45 9.49
C VAL A 246 13.35 10.92 8.96
N CYS A 247 13.32 10.60 7.68
CA CYS A 247 12.13 10.11 7.01
C CYS A 247 12.29 8.64 6.67
N CYS A 248 11.13 7.95 6.66
CA CYS A 248 10.97 6.76 5.87
C CYS A 248 11.89 5.63 6.37
N PHE A 249 11.84 5.39 7.68
CA PHE A 249 12.59 4.32 8.31
C PHE A 249 12.32 2.99 7.60
N LYS A 250 13.30 2.49 6.86
CA LYS A 250 13.40 1.07 6.53
C LYS A 250 13.93 0.41 7.80
N GLU A 251 13.01 -0.02 8.69
CA GLU A 251 13.35 -0.98 9.75
C GLU A 251 13.65 -2.33 9.13
#